data_8b5e9ebbbef5aa2a71655c026726be64
#
_entry.id   8b5e9ebbbef5aa2a71655c026726be64
#
_cell.length_a   1.000
_cell.length_b   1.000
_cell.length_c   1.000
_cell.angle_alpha   90.00
_cell.angle_beta   90.00
_cell.angle_gamma   90.00
#
_symmetry.space_group_name_H-M   'P 1'
#
loop_
_entity.id
_entity.type
_entity.pdbx_description
1 polymer ?
#
loop_
_entity_poly.entity_id
_entity_poly.type
_entity_poly.pdbx_seq_one_letter_code
_entity_poly.pdbx_strand_id
1 'polypeptide(L)'
;MYRSDSCFATLCLAPAVFFLTPAESQAWSGEGHMIVALVADRVLQAQDEPTGKKLADLLASDKSNSWTKTDIASEATWADALREKSPEGRLATTKWHYVKFDSANPDLTKACFGKPALPTMAPASHGLQDDCVVDKIEQFAKELRDPATLPGERLMALQFLLNFVGDIHDPLYTIEHHDQEGRCVALLPPGSKTPVRLSAYWDDTLIVEAEGKDPAKAAAEIVSRLTAADIRKWSSGTPADWARESYNVAKEITYSFVKDDTKNAGGSKYAFPTRKGEIDPCGPVPVYKVDAAYRERALAAVKEQLAKAGVRLAFLLRENLQ
;
A
#
# COMPACT_ATOMS: atom_id res chain seq x y z
N MET A 1 -47.13 42.67 -41.40
CA MET A 1 -46.75 41.29 -41.68
C MET A 1 -45.33 41.12 -41.24
N TYR A 2 -45.13 40.61 -39.98
CA TYR A 2 -43.81 40.28 -39.45
C TYR A 2 -43.77 38.77 -39.31
N ARG A 3 -42.85 38.08 -40.00
CA ARG A 3 -42.55 36.66 -39.81
C ARG A 3 -41.46 36.54 -38.73
N SER A 4 -41.73 35.83 -37.71
CA SER A 4 -40.76 35.40 -36.69
C SER A 4 -40.15 34.08 -37.10
N ASP A 5 -38.87 34.08 -37.43
CA ASP A 5 -38.09 32.87 -37.64
C ASP A 5 -37.58 32.34 -36.28
N SER A 6 -38.12 31.20 -35.86
CA SER A 6 -37.70 30.50 -34.66
C SER A 6 -36.48 29.64 -35.00
N CYS A 7 -35.33 30.03 -34.47
CA CYS A 7 -34.08 29.25 -34.56
C CYS A 7 -34.09 28.16 -33.48
N PHE A 8 -34.28 26.91 -33.86
CA PHE A 8 -34.12 25.75 -32.99
C PHE A 8 -32.63 25.47 -32.81
N ALA A 9 -32.09 25.78 -31.62
CA ALA A 9 -30.75 25.37 -31.24
C ALA A 9 -30.78 23.90 -30.87
N THR A 10 -30.22 23.03 -31.72
CA THR A 10 -30.01 21.62 -31.45
C THR A 10 -28.83 21.46 -30.48
N LEU A 11 -29.15 21.15 -29.23
CA LEU A 11 -28.14 20.85 -28.20
C LEU A 11 -27.56 19.48 -28.49
N CYS A 12 -26.35 19.41 -29.07
CA CYS A 12 -25.60 18.19 -29.19
C CYS A 12 -25.06 17.78 -27.82
N LEU A 13 -25.76 16.86 -27.15
CA LEU A 13 -25.22 16.15 -26.00
C LEU A 13 -24.13 15.17 -26.50
N ALA A 14 -22.86 15.53 -26.32
CA ALA A 14 -21.77 14.57 -26.46
C ALA A 14 -21.86 13.54 -25.31
N PRO A 15 -21.80 12.22 -25.60
CA PRO A 15 -21.76 11.22 -24.55
C PRO A 15 -20.46 11.39 -23.77
N ALA A 16 -20.56 11.64 -22.46
CA ALA A 16 -19.41 11.54 -21.58
C ALA A 16 -18.97 10.07 -21.53
N VAL A 17 -17.88 9.77 -22.21
CA VAL A 17 -17.22 8.47 -22.13
C VAL A 17 -16.50 8.42 -20.77
N PHE A 18 -17.14 7.81 -19.79
CA PHE A 18 -16.47 7.46 -18.54
C PHE A 18 -15.45 6.37 -18.87
N PHE A 19 -14.18 6.75 -18.93
CA PHE A 19 -13.08 5.79 -18.87
C PHE A 19 -13.06 5.23 -17.47
N LEU A 20 -13.67 4.06 -17.28
CA LEU A 20 -13.46 3.24 -16.08
C LEU A 20 -12.02 2.76 -16.13
N THR A 21 -11.12 3.45 -15.41
CA THR A 21 -9.77 2.96 -15.21
C THR A 21 -9.84 1.64 -14.44
N PRO A 22 -9.05 0.62 -14.83
CA PRO A 22 -8.96 -0.60 -14.05
C PRO A 22 -8.52 -0.26 -12.63
N ALA A 23 -9.10 -0.94 -11.62
CA ALA A 23 -8.67 -0.79 -10.24
C ALA A 23 -7.17 -1.02 -10.16
N GLU A 24 -6.42 -0.02 -9.69
CA GLU A 24 -4.98 -0.17 -9.45
C GLU A 24 -4.77 -1.17 -8.33
N SER A 25 -3.62 -1.89 -8.34
CA SER A 25 -3.24 -2.73 -7.21
C SER A 25 -3.07 -1.81 -5.99
N GLN A 26 -3.66 -2.18 -4.89
CA GLN A 26 -3.27 -1.67 -3.59
C GLN A 26 -2.11 -2.56 -3.13
N ALA A 27 -1.22 -2.05 -2.28
CA ALA A 27 -0.28 -2.86 -1.51
C ALA A 27 -1.08 -3.89 -0.68
N TRP A 28 -0.81 -4.07 0.57
CA TRP A 28 -1.73 -4.89 1.38
C TRP A 28 -3.19 -4.49 1.14
N SER A 29 -4.11 -5.47 1.14
CA SER A 29 -5.55 -5.19 1.16
C SER A 29 -5.91 -4.24 2.32
N GLY A 30 -7.11 -3.67 2.29
CA GLY A 30 -7.58 -2.83 3.38
C GLY A 30 -7.45 -3.51 4.75
N GLU A 31 -7.69 -4.84 4.81
CA GLU A 31 -7.48 -5.63 6.02
C GLU A 31 -6.03 -5.64 6.49
N GLY A 32 -5.05 -5.72 5.57
CA GLY A 32 -3.62 -5.67 5.90
C GLY A 32 -3.23 -4.34 6.52
N HIS A 33 -3.66 -3.21 5.94
CA HIS A 33 -3.43 -1.87 6.52
C HIS A 33 -4.09 -1.71 7.88
N MET A 34 -5.33 -2.18 8.04
CA MET A 34 -6.03 -2.19 9.33
C MET A 34 -5.27 -3.00 10.38
N ILE A 35 -4.74 -4.18 10.04
CA ILE A 35 -3.94 -5.02 10.94
C ILE A 35 -2.69 -4.26 11.39
N VAL A 36 -1.92 -3.68 10.45
CA VAL A 36 -0.70 -2.92 10.76
C VAL A 36 -0.99 -1.77 11.74
N ALA A 37 -2.03 -0.99 11.46
CA ALA A 37 -2.43 0.13 12.31
C ALA A 37 -2.87 -0.31 13.71
N LEU A 38 -3.65 -1.38 13.81
CA LEU A 38 -4.12 -1.93 15.09
C LEU A 38 -2.98 -2.58 15.89
N VAL A 39 -1.99 -3.19 15.25
CA VAL A 39 -0.77 -3.67 15.94
C VAL A 39 -0.02 -2.48 16.51
N ALA A 40 0.15 -1.40 15.73
CA ALA A 40 0.82 -0.18 16.20
C ALA A 40 0.10 0.45 17.41
N ASP A 41 -1.21 0.58 17.34
CA ASP A 41 -2.02 1.10 18.45
C ASP A 41 -1.83 0.27 19.73
N ARG A 42 -1.94 -1.05 19.64
CA ARG A 42 -1.75 -1.95 20.79
C ARG A 42 -0.34 -1.88 21.37
N VAL A 43 0.69 -1.76 20.54
CA VAL A 43 2.08 -1.58 21.01
C VAL A 43 2.23 -0.25 21.72
N LEU A 44 1.66 0.85 21.20
CA LEU A 44 1.66 2.16 21.85
C LEU A 44 0.90 2.13 23.17
N GLN A 45 -0.32 1.58 23.20
CA GLN A 45 -1.10 1.47 24.44
C GLN A 45 -0.35 0.71 25.55
N ALA A 46 0.42 -0.31 25.16
CA ALA A 46 1.20 -1.11 26.12
C ALA A 46 2.51 -0.44 26.59
N GLN A 47 3.13 0.42 25.77
CA GLN A 47 4.48 0.95 26.01
C GLN A 47 4.54 2.46 26.18
N ASP A 48 3.59 3.21 25.61
CA ASP A 48 3.57 4.67 25.59
C ASP A 48 2.12 5.18 25.44
N GLU A 49 1.32 4.98 26.48
CA GLU A 49 -0.08 5.40 26.54
C GLU A 49 -0.29 6.89 26.22
N PRO A 50 0.59 7.84 26.64
CA PRO A 50 0.47 9.25 26.25
C PRO A 50 0.49 9.46 24.73
N THR A 51 1.37 8.78 24.00
CA THR A 51 1.40 8.85 22.52
C THR A 51 0.15 8.22 21.91
N GLY A 52 -0.33 7.08 22.45
CA GLY A 52 -1.60 6.49 22.03
C GLY A 52 -2.80 7.44 22.21
N LYS A 53 -2.82 8.22 23.29
CA LYS A 53 -3.86 9.24 23.49
C LYS A 53 -3.75 10.38 22.47
N LYS A 54 -2.56 10.93 22.21
CA LYS A 54 -2.36 11.98 21.19
C LYS A 54 -2.79 11.49 19.80
N LEU A 55 -2.50 10.24 19.47
CA LEU A 55 -2.94 9.59 18.23
C LEU A 55 -4.47 9.61 18.13
N ALA A 56 -5.17 9.15 19.15
CA ALA A 56 -6.62 9.12 19.19
C ALA A 56 -7.22 10.54 19.12
N ASP A 57 -6.65 11.51 19.82
CA ASP A 57 -7.11 12.91 19.80
C ASP A 57 -6.92 13.53 18.39
N LEU A 58 -5.82 13.23 17.69
CA LEU A 58 -5.57 13.73 16.34
C LEU A 58 -6.55 13.11 15.34
N LEU A 59 -6.78 11.80 15.40
CA LEU A 59 -7.76 11.11 14.55
C LEU A 59 -9.19 11.66 14.78
N ALA A 60 -9.57 11.90 16.04
CA ALA A 60 -10.86 12.48 16.38
C ALA A 60 -11.05 13.91 15.86
N SER A 61 -9.99 14.59 15.44
CA SER A 61 -10.06 15.92 14.84
C SER A 61 -10.57 15.91 13.39
N ASP A 62 -10.58 14.76 12.72
CA ASP A 62 -11.14 14.65 11.36
C ASP A 62 -12.66 14.84 11.36
N LYS A 63 -13.11 15.97 10.85
CA LYS A 63 -14.54 16.35 10.76
C LYS A 63 -15.05 16.39 9.32
N SER A 64 -14.17 16.25 8.34
CA SER A 64 -14.47 16.47 6.92
C SER A 64 -14.40 15.21 6.06
N ASN A 65 -13.74 14.18 6.56
CA ASN A 65 -13.54 12.95 5.81
C ASN A 65 -14.83 12.12 5.74
N SER A 66 -15.24 11.82 4.52
CA SER A 66 -16.41 10.97 4.25
C SER A 66 -16.04 9.56 3.76
N TRP A 67 -14.75 9.26 3.59
CA TRP A 67 -14.28 7.99 3.02
C TRP A 67 -13.95 6.96 4.09
N THR A 68 -13.48 7.41 5.25
CA THR A 68 -13.09 6.58 6.38
C THR A 68 -13.78 7.04 7.67
N LYS A 69 -13.69 6.24 8.73
CA LYS A 69 -14.14 6.60 10.07
C LYS A 69 -12.93 7.10 10.86
N THR A 70 -13.18 7.83 11.94
CA THR A 70 -12.14 8.43 12.80
C THR A 70 -11.47 7.44 13.76
N ASP A 71 -11.46 6.15 13.43
CA ASP A 71 -10.71 5.12 14.15
C ASP A 71 -9.44 4.76 13.36
N ILE A 72 -8.40 4.33 14.06
CA ILE A 72 -7.08 4.08 13.47
C ILE A 72 -7.10 3.03 12.35
N ALA A 73 -7.94 2.00 12.49
CA ALA A 73 -8.04 0.94 11.50
C ALA A 73 -8.63 1.47 10.20
N SER A 74 -9.73 2.22 10.28
CA SER A 74 -10.36 2.81 9.11
C SER A 74 -9.45 3.86 8.46
N GLU A 75 -8.81 4.74 9.25
CA GLU A 75 -7.92 5.78 8.74
C GLU A 75 -6.66 5.23 8.05
N ALA A 76 -6.23 4.03 8.38
CA ALA A 76 -5.13 3.37 7.68
C ALA A 76 -5.44 3.06 6.20
N THR A 77 -6.70 3.08 5.79
CA THR A 77 -7.13 2.90 4.40
C THR A 77 -7.40 4.23 3.67
N TRP A 78 -7.20 5.38 4.34
CA TRP A 78 -7.55 6.69 3.79
C TRP A 78 -6.74 7.07 2.55
N ALA A 79 -5.44 6.81 2.53
CA ALA A 79 -4.57 7.16 1.40
C ALA A 79 -4.95 6.35 0.13
N ASP A 80 -5.32 5.08 0.29
CA ASP A 80 -5.85 4.27 -0.79
C ASP A 80 -7.22 4.79 -1.27
N ALA A 81 -8.09 5.15 -0.34
CA ALA A 81 -9.38 5.73 -0.68
C ALA A 81 -9.23 7.08 -1.43
N LEU A 82 -8.24 7.90 -1.07
CA LEU A 82 -7.88 9.11 -1.80
C LEU A 82 -7.48 8.79 -3.24
N ARG A 83 -6.59 7.82 -3.43
CA ARG A 83 -6.14 7.37 -4.74
C ARG A 83 -7.27 6.77 -5.59
N GLU A 84 -8.17 6.02 -4.97
CA GLU A 84 -9.26 5.35 -5.68
C GLU A 84 -10.42 6.28 -6.05
N LYS A 85 -10.81 7.15 -5.13
CA LYS A 85 -12.06 7.93 -5.22
C LYS A 85 -11.85 9.34 -5.74
N SER A 86 -10.61 9.86 -5.73
CA SER A 86 -10.27 11.19 -6.27
C SER A 86 -9.36 11.06 -7.50
N PRO A 87 -9.77 11.50 -8.68
CA PRO A 87 -8.89 11.56 -9.86
C PRO A 87 -7.63 12.39 -9.62
N GLU A 88 -7.76 13.52 -8.91
CA GLU A 88 -6.66 14.41 -8.54
C GLU A 88 -5.74 13.71 -7.55
N GLY A 89 -6.31 13.05 -6.53
CA GLY A 89 -5.57 12.26 -5.54
C GLY A 89 -4.78 11.14 -6.21
N ARG A 90 -5.40 10.40 -7.12
CA ARG A 90 -4.73 9.37 -7.92
C ARG A 90 -3.54 9.93 -8.67
N LEU A 91 -3.75 11.01 -9.44
CA LEU A 91 -2.69 11.62 -10.23
C LEU A 91 -1.52 12.09 -9.35
N ALA A 92 -1.81 12.67 -8.20
CA ALA A 92 -0.81 13.23 -7.31
C ALA A 92 -0.04 12.16 -6.52
N THR A 93 -0.71 11.09 -6.05
CA THR A 93 -0.17 10.23 -4.97
C THR A 93 0.14 8.80 -5.38
N THR A 94 -0.20 8.35 -6.59
CA THR A 94 0.00 6.94 -6.97
C THR A 94 1.43 6.45 -6.74
N LYS A 95 2.45 7.24 -7.12
CA LYS A 95 3.85 6.84 -6.95
C LYS A 95 4.34 6.93 -5.50
N TRP A 96 3.65 7.68 -4.63
CA TRP A 96 4.00 7.81 -3.22
C TRP A 96 3.84 6.51 -2.42
N HIS A 97 3.07 5.55 -2.96
CA HIS A 97 2.79 4.27 -2.30
C HIS A 97 3.92 3.24 -2.44
N TYR A 98 4.88 3.42 -3.37
CA TYR A 98 5.89 2.41 -3.64
C TYR A 98 7.30 2.97 -3.84
N VAL A 99 8.29 2.07 -3.79
CA VAL A 99 9.68 2.29 -4.17
C VAL A 99 10.13 1.15 -5.06
N LYS A 100 10.67 1.43 -6.24
CA LYS A 100 10.89 0.43 -7.28
C LYS A 100 12.38 0.10 -7.44
N PHE A 101 12.89 -0.78 -6.57
CA PHE A 101 14.25 -1.28 -6.72
C PHE A 101 14.37 -2.20 -7.94
N ASP A 102 15.30 -1.91 -8.81
CA ASP A 102 15.69 -2.81 -9.89
C ASP A 102 16.19 -4.15 -9.32
N SER A 103 15.72 -5.26 -9.90
CA SER A 103 16.02 -6.60 -9.39
C SER A 103 17.49 -7.00 -9.50
N ALA A 104 18.24 -6.40 -10.45
CA ALA A 104 19.65 -6.66 -10.68
C ALA A 104 20.57 -5.66 -9.96
N ASN A 105 20.15 -4.38 -9.87
CA ASN A 105 20.95 -3.30 -9.31
C ASN A 105 20.10 -2.36 -8.42
N PRO A 106 19.87 -2.72 -7.16
CA PRO A 106 19.02 -1.96 -6.25
C PRO A 106 19.68 -0.64 -5.82
N ASP A 107 19.33 0.44 -6.51
CA ASP A 107 19.76 1.82 -6.22
C ASP A 107 18.56 2.63 -5.74
N LEU A 108 18.61 3.10 -4.50
CA LEU A 108 17.49 3.85 -3.88
C LEU A 108 17.18 5.14 -4.64
N THR A 109 18.19 5.86 -5.13
CA THR A 109 17.96 7.11 -5.85
C THR A 109 17.15 6.88 -7.13
N LYS A 110 17.45 5.80 -7.85
CA LYS A 110 16.69 5.41 -9.05
C LYS A 110 15.32 4.87 -8.69
N ALA A 111 15.24 4.06 -7.63
CA ALA A 111 14.00 3.47 -7.14
C ALA A 111 12.99 4.53 -6.66
N CYS A 112 13.48 5.65 -6.16
CA CYS A 112 12.71 6.84 -5.79
C CYS A 112 12.70 7.92 -6.88
N PHE A 113 12.76 7.52 -8.15
CA PHE A 113 12.59 8.40 -9.31
C PHE A 113 13.51 9.64 -9.31
N GLY A 114 14.72 9.54 -8.74
CA GLY A 114 15.68 10.64 -8.62
C GLY A 114 15.59 11.41 -7.31
N LYS A 115 14.73 11.00 -6.38
CA LYS A 115 14.54 11.63 -5.06
C LYS A 115 14.38 13.16 -5.14
N PRO A 116 13.31 13.66 -5.74
CA PRO A 116 13.07 15.09 -5.82
C PRO A 116 12.91 15.70 -4.43
N ALA A 117 13.57 16.82 -4.20
CA ALA A 117 13.43 17.54 -2.94
C ALA A 117 12.15 18.37 -2.93
N LEU A 118 11.45 18.40 -1.78
CA LEU A 118 10.35 19.35 -1.59
C LEU A 118 10.87 20.80 -1.68
N PRO A 119 10.10 21.68 -2.32
CA PRO A 119 10.35 23.12 -2.20
C PRO A 119 10.36 23.55 -0.73
N THR A 120 11.22 24.50 -0.38
CA THR A 120 11.26 25.07 0.96
C THR A 120 9.87 25.59 1.35
N MET A 121 9.40 25.25 2.54
CA MET A 121 8.09 25.65 3.07
C MET A 121 6.86 25.01 2.41
N ALA A 122 7.02 24.10 1.45
CA ALA A 122 5.88 23.37 0.91
C ALA A 122 5.46 22.22 1.85
N PRO A 123 4.16 22.03 2.12
CA PRO A 123 3.66 20.84 2.80
C PRO A 123 3.99 19.56 2.02
N ALA A 124 4.19 18.45 2.74
CA ALA A 124 4.45 17.15 2.12
C ALA A 124 3.29 16.68 1.22
N SER A 125 2.06 17.09 1.56
CA SER A 125 0.86 16.86 0.74
C SER A 125 0.91 17.52 -0.64
N HIS A 126 1.75 18.53 -0.83
CA HIS A 126 2.00 19.23 -2.09
C HIS A 126 3.29 18.74 -2.79
N GLY A 127 3.77 17.57 -2.42
CA GLY A 127 4.94 16.94 -3.03
C GLY A 127 4.77 16.62 -4.51
N LEU A 128 5.90 16.33 -5.16
CA LEU A 128 5.90 15.96 -6.57
C LEU A 128 5.27 14.59 -6.79
N GLN A 129 4.62 14.40 -7.92
CA GLN A 129 4.04 13.10 -8.31
C GLN A 129 5.07 11.97 -8.35
N ASP A 130 6.34 12.32 -8.60
CA ASP A 130 7.45 11.37 -8.70
C ASP A 130 8.19 11.13 -7.36
N ASP A 131 7.63 11.58 -6.23
CA ASP A 131 8.08 11.16 -4.91
C ASP A 131 7.82 9.65 -4.71
N CYS A 132 8.59 9.01 -3.84
CA CYS A 132 8.39 7.61 -3.48
C CYS A 132 8.00 7.45 -2.00
N VAL A 133 7.56 6.24 -1.63
CA VAL A 133 7.12 5.94 -0.26
C VAL A 133 8.20 6.23 0.80
N VAL A 134 9.48 6.02 0.49
CA VAL A 134 10.60 6.30 1.42
C VAL A 134 10.65 7.79 1.74
N ASP A 135 10.67 8.64 0.72
CA ASP A 135 10.72 10.09 0.89
C ASP A 135 9.45 10.62 1.56
N LYS A 136 8.28 10.06 1.21
CA LYS A 136 7.02 10.48 1.81
C LYS A 136 6.90 10.13 3.28
N ILE A 137 7.33 8.95 3.70
CA ILE A 137 7.37 8.62 5.14
C ILE A 137 8.26 9.61 5.90
N GLU A 138 9.45 9.94 5.37
CA GLU A 138 10.36 10.89 6.02
C GLU A 138 9.77 12.31 6.09
N GLN A 139 9.12 12.77 5.01
CA GLN A 139 8.49 14.09 4.94
C GLN A 139 7.31 14.21 5.90
N PHE A 140 6.38 13.26 5.88
CA PHE A 140 5.21 13.26 6.75
C PHE A 140 5.58 13.04 8.22
N ALA A 141 6.60 12.24 8.53
CA ALA A 141 7.10 12.10 9.90
C ALA A 141 7.65 13.42 10.42
N LYS A 142 8.36 14.21 9.58
CA LYS A 142 8.83 15.55 9.94
C LYS A 142 7.66 16.50 10.23
N GLU A 143 6.62 16.51 9.39
CA GLU A 143 5.43 17.33 9.59
C GLU A 143 4.66 16.94 10.86
N LEU A 144 4.55 15.65 11.14
CA LEU A 144 3.90 15.16 12.34
C LEU A 144 4.61 15.65 13.61
N ARG A 145 5.94 15.79 13.56
CA ARG A 145 6.79 16.28 14.66
C ARG A 145 6.76 17.80 14.82
N ASP A 146 6.68 18.54 13.72
CA ASP A 146 6.85 20.01 13.74
C ASP A 146 5.60 20.69 14.34
N PRO A 147 5.71 21.40 15.48
CA PRO A 147 4.58 22.11 16.08
C PRO A 147 4.03 23.24 15.21
N ALA A 148 4.79 23.72 14.22
CA ALA A 148 4.35 24.74 13.27
C ALA A 148 3.49 24.17 12.12
N THR A 149 3.42 22.85 11.97
CA THR A 149 2.56 22.21 10.96
C THR A 149 1.08 22.53 11.24
N LEU A 150 0.38 22.99 10.20
CA LEU A 150 -1.05 23.28 10.29
C LEU A 150 -1.84 22.01 10.70
N PRO A 151 -2.92 22.14 11.50
CA PRO A 151 -3.66 20.98 12.00
C PRO A 151 -4.15 20.04 10.90
N GLY A 152 -4.64 20.57 9.77
CA GLY A 152 -5.07 19.75 8.63
C GLY A 152 -3.93 18.97 7.97
N GLU A 153 -2.77 19.60 7.79
CA GLU A 153 -1.57 18.94 7.25
C GLU A 153 -1.03 17.88 8.22
N ARG A 154 -1.07 18.14 9.53
CA ARG A 154 -0.67 17.18 10.55
C ARG A 154 -1.58 15.94 10.56
N LEU A 155 -2.89 16.11 10.42
CA LEU A 155 -3.83 14.99 10.29
C LEU A 155 -3.56 14.21 9.00
N MET A 156 -3.39 14.91 7.89
CA MET A 156 -3.08 14.28 6.60
C MET A 156 -1.75 13.53 6.64
N ALA A 157 -0.73 14.08 7.30
CA ALA A 157 0.54 13.40 7.53
C ALA A 157 0.35 12.09 8.31
N LEU A 158 -0.48 12.10 9.36
CA LEU A 158 -0.82 10.88 10.08
C LEU A 158 -1.52 9.86 9.17
N GLN A 159 -2.55 10.26 8.42
CA GLN A 159 -3.32 9.38 7.53
C GLN A 159 -2.42 8.71 6.47
N PHE A 160 -1.49 9.45 5.86
CA PHE A 160 -0.51 8.88 4.96
C PHE A 160 0.45 7.91 5.67
N LEU A 161 0.97 8.25 6.85
CA LEU A 161 1.88 7.38 7.60
C LEU A 161 1.23 6.06 8.02
N LEU A 162 -0.04 6.08 8.43
CA LEU A 162 -0.81 4.88 8.77
C LEU A 162 -0.91 3.88 7.61
N ASN A 163 -0.93 4.38 6.38
CA ASN A 163 -0.98 3.57 5.16
C ASN A 163 0.44 3.21 4.68
N PHE A 164 1.30 4.19 4.44
CA PHE A 164 2.60 4.04 3.79
C PHE A 164 3.59 3.14 4.54
N VAL A 165 3.50 3.08 5.88
CA VAL A 165 4.29 2.12 6.64
C VAL A 165 3.83 0.69 6.37
N GLY A 166 2.57 0.46 6.05
CA GLY A 166 2.09 -0.79 5.50
C GLY A 166 2.69 -1.07 4.11
N ASP A 167 2.56 -0.12 3.19
CA ASP A 167 3.01 -0.22 1.80
C ASP A 167 4.49 -0.59 1.68
N ILE A 168 5.37 0.08 2.43
CA ILE A 168 6.81 -0.17 2.37
C ILE A 168 7.19 -1.58 2.88
N HIS A 169 6.29 -2.25 3.60
CA HIS A 169 6.46 -3.63 4.05
C HIS A 169 5.81 -4.65 3.11
N ASP A 170 5.11 -4.21 2.06
CA ASP A 170 4.67 -5.09 0.99
C ASP A 170 5.83 -5.36 0.02
N PRO A 171 6.24 -6.62 -0.14
CA PRO A 171 7.33 -6.97 -1.04
C PRO A 171 7.08 -6.56 -2.50
N LEU A 172 5.84 -6.62 -2.99
CA LEU A 172 5.50 -6.27 -4.37
C LEU A 172 5.65 -4.77 -4.66
N TYR A 173 5.56 -3.94 -3.62
CA TYR A 173 5.68 -2.48 -3.73
C TYR A 173 7.12 -1.98 -3.64
N THR A 174 8.08 -2.88 -3.45
CA THR A 174 9.49 -2.52 -3.32
C THR A 174 10.39 -2.99 -4.46
N ILE A 175 9.88 -3.78 -5.40
CA ILE A 175 10.65 -4.34 -6.51
C ILE A 175 10.08 -3.94 -7.87
N GLU A 176 10.95 -3.62 -8.83
CA GLU A 176 10.56 -3.45 -10.23
C GLU A 176 10.72 -4.77 -10.99
N HIS A 177 9.62 -5.32 -11.42
CA HIS A 177 9.57 -6.56 -12.20
C HIS A 177 8.83 -6.38 -13.54
N HIS A 178 8.43 -5.13 -13.87
CA HIS A 178 7.69 -4.75 -15.08
C HIS A 178 6.38 -5.52 -15.29
N ASP A 179 5.75 -5.91 -14.19
CA ASP A 179 4.54 -6.73 -14.16
C ASP A 179 3.37 -6.06 -13.41
N GLN A 180 3.46 -4.75 -13.21
CA GLN A 180 2.45 -3.94 -12.50
C GLN A 180 2.19 -4.50 -11.09
N GLU A 181 3.23 -4.59 -10.26
CA GLU A 181 3.15 -5.06 -8.87
C GLU A 181 2.53 -6.47 -8.77
N GLY A 182 2.91 -7.37 -9.68
CA GLY A 182 2.40 -8.75 -9.73
C GLY A 182 1.01 -8.91 -10.32
N ARG A 183 0.39 -7.83 -10.84
CA ARG A 183 -0.94 -7.92 -11.51
C ARG A 183 -0.85 -8.68 -12.83
N CYS A 184 0.27 -8.57 -13.53
CA CYS A 184 0.51 -9.23 -14.81
C CYS A 184 1.22 -10.59 -14.67
N VAL A 185 1.09 -11.23 -13.51
CA VAL A 185 1.58 -12.58 -13.22
C VAL A 185 0.43 -13.45 -12.72
N ALA A 186 0.27 -14.64 -13.30
CA ALA A 186 -0.71 -15.63 -12.84
C ALA A 186 0.00 -16.73 -12.04
N LEU A 187 -0.40 -16.91 -10.79
CA LEU A 187 0.01 -18.05 -9.95
C LEU A 187 -1.07 -19.12 -9.95
N LEU A 188 -0.66 -20.37 -9.95
CA LEU A 188 -1.51 -21.51 -9.63
C LEU A 188 -1.09 -22.08 -8.26
N PRO A 189 -1.79 -21.70 -7.17
CA PRO A 189 -1.48 -22.17 -5.83
C PRO A 189 -1.69 -23.68 -5.66
N PRO A 190 -1.04 -24.32 -4.66
CA PRO A 190 -1.23 -25.72 -4.37
C PRO A 190 -2.72 -26.07 -4.14
N GLY A 191 -3.21 -27.12 -4.82
CA GLY A 191 -4.59 -27.56 -4.71
C GLY A 191 -5.62 -26.72 -5.48
N SER A 192 -5.24 -25.56 -6.02
CA SER A 192 -6.11 -24.73 -6.88
C SER A 192 -6.17 -25.28 -8.31
N LYS A 193 -7.34 -25.11 -8.94
CA LYS A 193 -7.54 -25.35 -10.38
C LYS A 193 -7.59 -24.06 -11.19
N THR A 194 -7.67 -22.91 -10.52
CA THR A 194 -7.81 -21.59 -11.13
C THR A 194 -6.63 -20.73 -10.75
N PRO A 195 -5.94 -20.13 -11.74
CA PRO A 195 -4.89 -19.16 -11.46
C PRO A 195 -5.43 -17.90 -10.76
N VAL A 196 -4.60 -17.30 -9.92
CA VAL A 196 -4.84 -16.01 -9.26
C VAL A 196 -3.73 -15.04 -9.64
N ARG A 197 -3.97 -13.73 -9.59
CA ARG A 197 -2.90 -12.73 -9.76
C ARG A 197 -1.91 -12.84 -8.61
N LEU A 198 -0.63 -12.66 -8.87
CA LEU A 198 0.40 -12.64 -7.83
C LEU A 198 0.07 -11.58 -6.77
N SER A 199 -0.34 -10.37 -7.19
CA SER A 199 -0.81 -9.33 -6.28
C SER A 199 -1.96 -9.80 -5.40
N ALA A 200 -3.07 -10.29 -5.97
CA ALA A 200 -4.21 -10.76 -5.18
C ALA A 200 -3.86 -11.94 -4.25
N TYR A 201 -2.85 -12.72 -4.59
CA TYR A 201 -2.37 -13.81 -3.74
C TYR A 201 -1.61 -13.28 -2.51
N TRP A 202 -0.72 -12.29 -2.69
CA TRP A 202 0.07 -11.70 -1.61
C TRP A 202 -0.71 -10.68 -0.80
N ASP A 203 -1.42 -9.78 -1.45
CA ASP A 203 -2.04 -8.60 -0.84
C ASP A 203 -3.35 -8.93 -0.10
N ASP A 204 -3.96 -10.08 -0.41
CA ASP A 204 -5.25 -10.50 0.16
C ASP A 204 -5.26 -11.96 0.63
N THR A 205 -5.05 -12.93 -0.28
CA THR A 205 -5.23 -14.36 0.04
C THR A 205 -4.32 -14.83 1.17
N LEU A 206 -3.02 -14.50 1.11
CA LEU A 206 -2.06 -14.89 2.14
C LEU A 206 -2.31 -14.19 3.47
N ILE A 207 -2.77 -12.94 3.47
CA ILE A 207 -3.14 -12.21 4.70
C ILE A 207 -4.29 -12.92 5.41
N VAL A 208 -5.37 -13.21 4.69
CA VAL A 208 -6.53 -13.90 5.23
C VAL A 208 -6.17 -15.30 5.74
N GLU A 209 -5.27 -15.98 5.03
CA GLU A 209 -4.80 -17.31 5.44
C GLU A 209 -3.87 -17.26 6.65
N ALA A 210 -3.00 -16.24 6.73
CA ALA A 210 -2.04 -16.05 7.81
C ALA A 210 -2.70 -15.61 9.12
N GLU A 211 -3.64 -14.66 9.05
CA GLU A 211 -4.13 -13.90 10.20
C GLU A 211 -5.68 -13.89 10.32
N GLY A 212 -6.40 -14.46 9.34
CA GLY A 212 -7.86 -14.47 9.34
C GLY A 212 -8.48 -13.19 8.75
N LYS A 213 -9.80 -13.07 8.85
CA LYS A 213 -10.60 -11.98 8.24
C LYS A 213 -10.95 -10.85 9.20
N ASP A 214 -10.62 -10.98 10.47
CA ASP A 214 -10.94 -9.98 11.50
C ASP A 214 -9.65 -9.24 11.89
N PRO A 215 -9.45 -7.99 11.42
CA PRO A 215 -8.23 -7.24 11.67
C PRO A 215 -7.94 -7.02 13.17
N ALA A 216 -8.99 -6.85 13.98
CA ALA A 216 -8.81 -6.62 15.42
C ALA A 216 -8.33 -7.88 16.14
N LYS A 217 -8.84 -9.04 15.75
CA LYS A 217 -8.38 -10.34 16.24
C LYS A 217 -6.98 -10.65 15.75
N ALA A 218 -6.70 -10.46 14.48
CA ALA A 218 -5.38 -10.63 13.87
C ALA A 218 -4.31 -9.80 14.60
N ALA A 219 -4.58 -8.51 14.80
CA ALA A 219 -3.65 -7.63 15.52
C ALA A 219 -3.41 -8.09 16.97
N ALA A 220 -4.46 -8.54 17.67
CA ALA A 220 -4.32 -9.09 19.02
C ALA A 220 -3.43 -10.34 19.05
N GLU A 221 -3.62 -11.25 18.10
CA GLU A 221 -2.83 -12.46 17.97
C GLU A 221 -1.37 -12.16 17.60
N ILE A 222 -1.13 -11.21 16.68
CA ILE A 222 0.23 -10.76 16.33
C ILE A 222 0.92 -10.21 17.60
N VAL A 223 0.30 -9.27 18.30
CA VAL A 223 0.90 -8.66 19.50
C VAL A 223 1.16 -9.71 20.59
N SER A 224 0.30 -10.70 20.75
CA SER A 224 0.49 -11.78 21.73
C SER A 224 1.71 -12.67 21.46
N ARG A 225 2.15 -12.73 20.19
CA ARG A 225 3.36 -13.48 19.77
C ARG A 225 4.63 -12.66 19.83
N LEU A 226 4.53 -11.30 19.90
CA LEU A 226 5.70 -10.43 19.95
C LEU A 226 6.43 -10.56 21.30
N THR A 227 7.74 -10.79 21.20
CA THR A 227 8.61 -10.71 22.38
C THR A 227 9.15 -9.28 22.56
N ALA A 228 9.60 -8.96 23.78
CA ALA A 228 10.30 -7.70 24.01
C ALA A 228 11.58 -7.56 23.16
N ALA A 229 12.18 -8.68 22.75
CA ALA A 229 13.34 -8.68 21.87
C ALA A 229 12.93 -8.30 20.42
N ASP A 230 11.80 -8.82 19.92
CA ASP A 230 11.28 -8.48 18.60
C ASP A 230 10.95 -6.98 18.52
N ILE A 231 10.23 -6.47 19.52
CA ILE A 231 9.87 -5.06 19.58
C ILE A 231 11.12 -4.19 19.59
N ARG A 232 12.11 -4.47 20.44
CA ARG A 232 13.38 -3.72 20.45
C ARG A 232 14.12 -3.78 19.12
N LYS A 233 14.18 -4.96 18.49
CA LYS A 233 14.84 -5.18 17.20
C LYS A 233 14.20 -4.39 16.09
N TRP A 234 12.86 -4.37 16.04
CA TRP A 234 12.12 -3.74 14.96
C TRP A 234 11.83 -2.25 15.20
N SER A 235 11.93 -1.77 16.44
CA SER A 235 11.87 -0.32 16.77
C SER A 235 13.17 0.39 16.37
N SER A 236 13.60 0.22 15.13
CA SER A 236 14.86 0.77 14.62
C SER A 236 14.87 0.82 13.09
N GLY A 237 15.92 1.40 12.53
CA GLY A 237 16.10 1.55 11.09
C GLY A 237 15.36 2.76 10.52
N THR A 238 15.61 2.98 9.24
CA THR A 238 15.02 4.06 8.44
C THR A 238 14.02 3.51 7.43
N PRO A 239 13.15 4.33 6.84
CA PRO A 239 12.30 3.88 5.73
C PRO A 239 13.09 3.24 4.58
N ALA A 240 14.31 3.74 4.30
CA ALA A 240 15.20 3.14 3.30
C ALA A 240 15.66 1.72 3.68
N ASP A 241 15.95 1.48 4.96
CA ASP A 241 16.30 0.14 5.46
C ASP A 241 15.11 -0.81 5.35
N TRP A 242 13.91 -0.35 5.73
CA TRP A 242 12.69 -1.15 5.66
C TRP A 242 12.34 -1.54 4.23
N ALA A 243 12.45 -0.57 3.30
CA ALA A 243 12.27 -0.83 1.87
C ALA A 243 13.22 -1.91 1.34
N ARG A 244 14.49 -1.85 1.76
CA ARG A 244 15.50 -2.84 1.35
C ARG A 244 15.22 -4.23 1.92
N GLU A 245 14.73 -4.31 3.16
CA GLU A 245 14.30 -5.59 3.74
C GLU A 245 13.14 -6.19 2.94
N SER A 246 12.11 -5.40 2.62
CA SER A 246 10.95 -5.85 1.83
C SER A 246 11.36 -6.24 0.41
N TYR A 247 12.28 -5.50 -0.22
CA TYR A 247 12.88 -5.87 -1.50
C TYR A 247 13.56 -7.24 -1.45
N ASN A 248 14.30 -7.54 -0.38
CA ASN A 248 14.93 -8.86 -0.24
C ASN A 248 13.88 -9.97 -0.13
N VAL A 249 12.79 -9.74 0.60
CA VAL A 249 11.65 -10.67 0.64
C VAL A 249 11.04 -10.85 -0.75
N ALA A 250 10.84 -9.76 -1.50
CA ALA A 250 10.36 -9.83 -2.88
C ALA A 250 11.25 -10.74 -3.75
N LYS A 251 12.54 -10.49 -3.73
CA LYS A 251 13.53 -11.20 -4.55
C LYS A 251 13.72 -12.67 -4.16
N GLU A 252 13.71 -12.96 -2.86
CA GLU A 252 14.06 -14.29 -2.34
C GLU A 252 12.85 -15.20 -2.17
N ILE A 253 11.66 -14.62 -1.92
CA ILE A 253 10.44 -15.38 -1.63
C ILE A 253 9.38 -15.11 -2.70
N THR A 254 8.92 -13.84 -2.84
CA THR A 254 7.76 -13.50 -3.67
C THR A 254 7.97 -13.94 -5.13
N TYR A 255 9.13 -13.62 -5.70
CA TYR A 255 9.50 -13.97 -7.08
C TYR A 255 10.43 -15.19 -7.18
N SER A 256 10.55 -16.01 -6.13
CA SER A 256 11.44 -17.18 -6.15
C SER A 256 11.09 -18.20 -7.24
N PHE A 257 9.83 -18.25 -7.67
CA PHE A 257 9.36 -19.13 -8.74
C PHE A 257 9.90 -18.75 -10.12
N VAL A 258 10.30 -17.49 -10.34
CA VAL A 258 10.87 -17.03 -11.62
C VAL A 258 12.24 -17.65 -11.87
N LYS A 259 13.02 -17.93 -10.82
CA LYS A 259 14.33 -18.57 -10.94
C LYS A 259 14.27 -20.01 -11.44
N ASP A 260 13.11 -20.66 -11.32
CA ASP A 260 12.87 -22.06 -11.73
C ASP A 260 12.16 -22.17 -13.11
N ASP A 261 12.24 -21.11 -13.91
CA ASP A 261 11.50 -20.92 -15.17
C ASP A 261 11.77 -22.02 -16.21
N THR A 262 12.92 -22.71 -16.13
CA THR A 262 13.22 -23.88 -16.98
C THR A 262 12.25 -25.04 -16.78
N LYS A 263 11.57 -25.13 -15.62
CA LYS A 263 10.57 -26.15 -15.32
C LYS A 263 9.14 -25.68 -15.51
N ASN A 264 8.89 -24.36 -15.45
CA ASN A 264 7.56 -23.76 -15.50
C ASN A 264 7.25 -23.04 -16.84
N ALA A 265 8.23 -22.88 -17.71
CA ALA A 265 8.08 -22.27 -19.04
C ALA A 265 7.20 -23.09 -20.02
N GLY A 266 6.24 -23.84 -19.50
CA GLY A 266 5.29 -24.68 -20.24
C GLY A 266 4.25 -23.92 -21.06
N GLY A 267 4.43 -22.64 -21.31
CA GLY A 267 3.71 -21.90 -22.35
C GLY A 267 2.20 -21.70 -22.13
N SER A 268 1.61 -22.14 -21.03
CA SER A 268 0.20 -21.84 -20.78
C SER A 268 0.04 -20.38 -20.36
N LYS A 269 -0.84 -19.67 -21.07
CA LYS A 269 -1.23 -18.30 -20.72
C LYS A 269 -2.64 -18.32 -20.15
N TYR A 270 -2.90 -17.42 -19.22
CA TYR A 270 -4.21 -17.23 -18.61
C TYR A 270 -4.66 -15.79 -18.81
N ALA A 271 -5.88 -15.62 -19.30
CA ALA A 271 -6.54 -14.32 -19.36
C ALA A 271 -7.48 -14.20 -18.16
N PHE A 272 -7.24 -13.24 -17.31
CA PHE A 272 -8.14 -12.99 -16.19
C PHE A 272 -9.48 -12.45 -16.69
N PRO A 273 -10.60 -12.92 -16.11
CA PRO A 273 -11.91 -12.39 -16.47
C PRO A 273 -12.01 -10.91 -16.07
N THR A 274 -12.54 -10.10 -16.97
CA THR A 274 -12.84 -8.69 -16.76
C THR A 274 -14.34 -8.46 -16.76
N ARG A 275 -14.81 -7.33 -16.22
CA ARG A 275 -16.20 -6.94 -16.37
C ARG A 275 -16.49 -6.61 -17.85
N LYS A 276 -17.77 -6.69 -18.22
CA LYS A 276 -18.18 -6.38 -19.60
C LYS A 276 -17.77 -4.95 -19.97
N GLY A 277 -16.92 -4.82 -21.00
CA GLY A 277 -16.41 -3.54 -21.48
C GLY A 277 -15.07 -3.09 -20.86
N GLU A 278 -14.53 -3.86 -19.91
CA GLU A 278 -13.18 -3.63 -19.37
C GLU A 278 -12.14 -4.40 -20.20
N ILE A 279 -10.99 -3.79 -20.37
CA ILE A 279 -9.81 -4.42 -21.00
C ILE A 279 -8.80 -4.70 -19.89
N ASP A 280 -8.35 -5.96 -19.77
CA ASP A 280 -7.22 -6.29 -18.89
C ASP A 280 -5.94 -5.67 -19.49
N PRO A 281 -5.29 -4.73 -18.78
CA PRO A 281 -4.07 -4.08 -19.28
C PRO A 281 -2.91 -5.07 -19.47
N CYS A 282 -2.95 -6.22 -18.80
CA CYS A 282 -1.92 -7.26 -18.92
C CYS A 282 -2.16 -8.21 -20.09
N GLY A 283 -3.41 -8.35 -20.56
CA GLY A 283 -3.78 -9.41 -21.50
C GLY A 283 -3.53 -10.82 -20.95
N PRO A 284 -3.36 -11.82 -21.81
CA PRO A 284 -3.00 -13.17 -21.39
C PRO A 284 -1.57 -13.25 -20.84
N VAL A 285 -1.42 -13.64 -19.58
CA VAL A 285 -0.14 -13.69 -18.86
C VAL A 285 0.35 -15.12 -18.63
N PRO A 286 1.67 -15.35 -18.47
CA PRO A 286 2.22 -16.65 -18.10
C PRO A 286 1.66 -17.16 -16.77
N VAL A 287 1.43 -18.48 -16.68
CA VAL A 287 0.98 -19.14 -15.44
C VAL A 287 2.16 -19.86 -14.81
N TYR A 288 2.44 -19.52 -13.56
CA TYR A 288 3.45 -20.18 -12.74
C TYR A 288 2.80 -21.07 -11.67
N LYS A 289 3.15 -22.35 -11.64
CA LYS A 289 2.72 -23.26 -10.59
C LYS A 289 3.65 -23.09 -9.39
N VAL A 290 3.08 -22.87 -8.22
CA VAL A 290 3.82 -22.82 -6.96
C VAL A 290 3.43 -24.01 -6.08
N ASP A 291 4.41 -24.50 -5.30
CA ASP A 291 4.26 -25.65 -4.44
C ASP A 291 3.92 -25.28 -2.99
N ALA A 292 3.71 -26.28 -2.15
CA ALA A 292 3.43 -26.10 -0.73
C ALA A 292 4.58 -25.39 0.01
N ALA A 293 5.83 -25.65 -0.38
CA ALA A 293 6.98 -25.01 0.24
C ALA A 293 7.07 -23.51 -0.07
N TYR A 294 6.70 -23.10 -1.30
CA TYR A 294 6.54 -21.67 -1.62
C TYR A 294 5.47 -21.03 -0.73
N ARG A 295 4.28 -21.67 -0.64
CA ARG A 295 3.18 -21.16 0.18
C ARG A 295 3.56 -21.00 1.65
N GLU A 296 4.26 -21.98 2.24
CA GLU A 296 4.73 -21.91 3.63
C GLU A 296 5.70 -20.74 3.85
N ARG A 297 6.68 -20.54 2.95
CA ARG A 297 7.61 -19.40 3.03
C ARG A 297 6.87 -18.06 2.85
N ALA A 298 5.93 -17.98 1.93
CA ALA A 298 5.13 -16.77 1.68
C ALA A 298 4.27 -16.42 2.91
N LEU A 299 3.61 -17.40 3.53
CA LEU A 299 2.84 -17.19 4.77
C LEU A 299 3.71 -16.70 5.93
N ALA A 300 4.90 -17.30 6.10
CA ALA A 300 5.85 -16.86 7.13
C ALA A 300 6.31 -15.42 6.88
N ALA A 301 6.58 -15.05 5.62
CA ALA A 301 7.00 -13.71 5.25
C ALA A 301 5.88 -12.69 5.49
N VAL A 302 4.64 -12.97 5.10
CA VAL A 302 3.48 -12.08 5.34
C VAL A 302 3.31 -11.82 6.84
N LYS A 303 3.33 -12.88 7.68
CA LYS A 303 3.25 -12.75 9.14
C LYS A 303 4.33 -11.84 9.72
N GLU A 304 5.56 -12.02 9.27
CA GLU A 304 6.68 -11.22 9.73
C GLU A 304 6.58 -9.77 9.26
N GLN A 305 6.22 -9.54 8.01
CA GLN A 305 6.10 -8.19 7.43
C GLN A 305 4.97 -7.38 8.10
N LEU A 306 3.80 -7.96 8.34
CA LEU A 306 2.71 -7.31 9.07
C LEU A 306 3.11 -6.95 10.51
N ALA A 307 3.79 -7.86 11.21
CA ALA A 307 4.26 -7.63 12.56
C ALA A 307 5.34 -6.53 12.62
N LYS A 308 6.32 -6.55 11.70
CA LYS A 308 7.34 -5.51 11.57
C LYS A 308 6.72 -4.16 11.27
N ALA A 309 5.79 -4.10 10.30
CA ALA A 309 5.12 -2.88 9.92
C ALA A 309 4.41 -2.22 11.11
N GLY A 310 3.65 -3.00 11.90
CA GLY A 310 2.96 -2.50 13.08
C GLY A 310 3.92 -1.98 14.17
N VAL A 311 4.99 -2.71 14.48
CA VAL A 311 6.00 -2.26 15.46
C VAL A 311 6.73 -1.00 14.97
N ARG A 312 7.09 -0.93 13.68
CA ARG A 312 7.78 0.22 13.08
C ARG A 312 6.87 1.45 13.00
N LEU A 313 5.59 1.25 12.73
CA LEU A 313 4.61 2.34 12.79
C LEU A 313 4.48 2.88 14.22
N ALA A 314 4.38 2.01 15.23
CA ALA A 314 4.37 2.44 16.63
C ALA A 314 5.65 3.23 17.01
N PHE A 315 6.81 2.73 16.59
CA PHE A 315 8.10 3.42 16.78
C PHE A 315 8.09 4.80 16.12
N LEU A 316 7.68 4.89 14.84
CA LEU A 316 7.64 6.14 14.10
C LEU A 316 6.68 7.14 14.75
N LEU A 317 5.49 6.71 15.17
CA LEU A 317 4.51 7.57 15.85
C LEU A 317 5.04 8.06 17.20
N ARG A 318 5.67 7.21 17.99
CA ARG A 318 6.29 7.61 19.28
C ARG A 318 7.37 8.68 19.10
N GLU A 319 8.20 8.55 18.07
CA GLU A 319 9.29 9.51 17.82
C GLU A 319 8.81 10.84 17.24
N ASN A 320 7.60 10.89 16.65
CA ASN A 320 7.17 12.04 15.86
C ASN A 320 5.83 12.65 16.30
N LEU A 321 4.98 11.98 17.05
CA LEU A 321 3.71 12.50 17.53
C LEU A 321 3.91 13.14 18.91
N GLN A 322 4.46 14.37 18.93
CA GLN A 322 4.80 15.11 20.14
C GLN A 322 3.69 16.08 20.56
#